data_d37858631d804e50e6fe958c73e1bf29
#
_entry.id   d37858631d804e50e6fe958c73e1bf29
#
_cell.length_a   1.000
_cell.length_b   1.000
_cell.length_c   1.000
_cell.angle_alpha   90.00
_cell.angle_beta   90.00
_cell.angle_gamma   90.00
#
_symmetry.space_group_name_H-M   'P 1'
#
loop_
_entity.id
_entity.type
_entity.pdbx_description
1 polymer ?
#
loop_
_entity_poly.entity_id
_entity_poly.type
_entity_poly.pdbx_seq_one_letter_code
_entity_poly.pdbx_strand_id
1 'polypeptide(L)'
;MASNSNTNEGLIAKVTEYVEAYMAKYDASHDFNHIKRVLSLAHRIYDQSPASPALDKQTITFAALLHDVGDRKYLKPGEDASTLVSTVLQSLGADENLAARVQTICLGVSYSSEVKNPARVRSLIAEYPELAVVQDADRLDAIGAVGVGRCFTFGGAKGARSMDDSILHFEEKLVKLEGMMKTEIGKEMARERTKRILTFMEWWQDEAGPISA
;
A
#
# COMPACT_ATOMS: atom_id res chain seq x y z
N MET A 1 -14.29 29.75 3.60
CA MET A 1 -13.41 28.58 3.90
C MET A 1 -14.19 27.36 4.43
N ALA A 2 -15.37 27.49 5.02
CA ALA A 2 -16.15 26.34 5.54
C ALA A 2 -16.81 25.44 4.49
N SER A 3 -17.05 25.93 3.26
CA SER A 3 -17.71 25.15 2.20
C SER A 3 -16.80 24.07 1.57
N ASN A 4 -15.49 24.30 1.47
CA ASN A 4 -14.56 23.34 0.86
C ASN A 4 -14.24 22.13 1.76
N SER A 5 -14.21 22.31 3.08
CA SER A 5 -13.96 21.22 4.02
C SER A 5 -15.11 20.21 4.02
N ASN A 6 -16.34 20.69 3.99
CA ASN A 6 -17.55 19.85 4.01
C ASN A 6 -17.70 19.02 2.70
N THR A 7 -17.26 19.60 1.57
CA THR A 7 -17.28 18.90 0.26
C THR A 7 -16.23 17.79 0.21
N ASN A 8 -15.04 18.03 0.79
CA ASN A 8 -13.95 17.05 0.87
C ASN A 8 -14.27 15.87 1.78
N GLU A 9 -14.83 16.11 2.96
CA GLU A 9 -15.25 15.05 3.88
C GLU A 9 -16.31 14.16 3.25
N GLY A 10 -17.26 14.76 2.53
CA GLY A 10 -18.29 14.03 1.78
C GLY A 10 -17.72 13.15 0.68
N LEU A 11 -16.71 13.62 -0.06
CA LEU A 11 -16.05 12.82 -1.09
C LEU A 11 -15.24 11.66 -0.48
N ILE A 12 -14.50 11.91 0.59
CA ILE A 12 -13.75 10.86 1.31
C ILE A 12 -14.70 9.75 1.79
N ALA A 13 -15.85 10.11 2.35
CA ALA A 13 -16.84 9.13 2.80
C ALA A 13 -17.34 8.24 1.64
N LYS A 14 -17.69 8.83 0.49
CA LYS A 14 -18.12 8.08 -0.71
C LYS A 14 -17.04 7.16 -1.25
N VAL A 15 -15.80 7.65 -1.32
CA VAL A 15 -14.65 6.84 -1.77
C VAL A 15 -14.41 5.70 -0.81
N THR A 16 -14.49 5.93 0.50
CA THR A 16 -14.34 4.91 1.53
C THR A 16 -15.38 3.80 1.37
N GLU A 17 -16.65 4.16 1.21
CA GLU A 17 -17.76 3.21 0.97
C GLU A 17 -17.55 2.39 -0.31
N TYR A 18 -17.13 3.06 -1.40
CA TYR A 18 -16.81 2.38 -2.65
C TYR A 18 -15.67 1.36 -2.46
N VAL A 19 -14.58 1.75 -1.82
CA VAL A 19 -13.42 0.88 -1.62
C VAL A 19 -13.76 -0.29 -0.69
N GLU A 20 -14.53 -0.07 0.37
CA GLU A 20 -14.99 -1.14 1.26
C GLU A 20 -15.80 -2.18 0.48
N ALA A 21 -16.76 -1.75 -0.34
CA ALA A 21 -17.55 -2.64 -1.20
C ALA A 21 -16.67 -3.33 -2.28
N TYR A 22 -15.69 -2.62 -2.84
CA TYR A 22 -14.75 -3.17 -3.82
C TYR A 22 -13.91 -4.29 -3.22
N MET A 23 -13.36 -4.07 -2.01
CA MET A 23 -12.46 -4.99 -1.31
C MET A 23 -13.18 -6.15 -0.61
N ALA A 24 -14.50 -6.11 -0.45
CA ALA A 24 -15.28 -7.15 0.24
C ALA A 24 -15.16 -8.57 -0.35
N LYS A 25 -14.66 -8.69 -1.58
CA LYS A 25 -14.48 -9.96 -2.30
C LYS A 25 -13.05 -10.52 -2.21
N TYR A 26 -12.15 -9.80 -1.53
CA TYR A 26 -10.76 -10.21 -1.43
C TYR A 26 -10.52 -11.09 -0.19
N ASP A 27 -9.41 -11.80 -0.19
CA ASP A 27 -8.99 -12.58 0.97
C ASP A 27 -8.53 -11.63 2.12
N ALA A 28 -8.49 -12.16 3.34
CA ALA A 28 -8.19 -11.38 4.53
C ALA A 28 -6.78 -10.76 4.57
N SER A 29 -5.90 -11.06 3.62
CA SER A 29 -4.60 -10.40 3.49
C SER A 29 -4.68 -9.06 2.74
N HIS A 30 -5.75 -8.85 1.94
CA HIS A 30 -6.00 -7.69 1.11
C HIS A 30 -7.43 -7.17 1.28
N ASP A 31 -8.00 -7.31 2.47
CA ASP A 31 -9.32 -6.81 2.83
C ASP A 31 -9.32 -5.28 3.09
N PHE A 32 -10.49 -4.74 3.36
CA PHE A 32 -10.61 -3.31 3.68
C PHE A 32 -9.83 -2.91 4.95
N ASN A 33 -9.48 -3.84 5.85
CA ASN A 33 -8.64 -3.53 7.00
C ASN A 33 -7.19 -3.22 6.57
N HIS A 34 -6.67 -3.83 5.50
CA HIS A 34 -5.42 -3.42 4.88
C HIS A 34 -5.47 -1.95 4.46
N ILE A 35 -6.50 -1.55 3.73
CA ILE A 35 -6.68 -0.15 3.28
C ILE A 35 -6.70 0.83 4.46
N LYS A 36 -7.43 0.50 5.53
CA LYS A 36 -7.47 1.33 6.76
C LYS A 36 -6.09 1.50 7.40
N ARG A 37 -5.30 0.42 7.46
CA ARG A 37 -3.94 0.48 8.03
C ARG A 37 -3.00 1.29 7.14
N VAL A 38 -3.06 1.11 5.82
CA VAL A 38 -2.26 1.90 4.87
C VAL A 38 -2.61 3.38 4.97
N LEU A 39 -3.89 3.74 5.01
CA LEU A 39 -4.34 5.12 5.20
C LEU A 39 -3.80 5.72 6.51
N SER A 40 -3.90 4.99 7.62
CA SER A 40 -3.37 5.43 8.91
C SER A 40 -1.85 5.62 8.89
N LEU A 41 -1.12 4.72 8.24
CA LEU A 41 0.34 4.81 8.07
C LEU A 41 0.72 6.00 7.18
N ALA A 42 0.01 6.20 6.07
CA ALA A 42 0.25 7.33 5.17
C ALA A 42 0.04 8.68 5.87
N HIS A 43 -1.04 8.81 6.67
CA HIS A 43 -1.27 10.00 7.47
C HIS A 43 -0.18 10.18 8.54
N ARG A 44 0.25 9.12 9.21
CA ARG A 44 1.34 9.20 10.20
C ARG A 44 2.65 9.65 9.56
N ILE A 45 3.01 9.13 8.39
CA ILE A 45 4.20 9.56 7.64
C ILE A 45 4.06 11.03 7.26
N TYR A 46 2.91 11.44 6.71
CA TYR A 46 2.63 12.82 6.35
C TYR A 46 2.76 13.78 7.54
N ASP A 47 2.10 13.47 8.66
CA ASP A 47 2.05 14.35 9.83
C ASP A 47 3.42 14.50 10.52
N GLN A 48 4.34 13.54 10.34
CA GLN A 48 5.71 13.56 10.87
C GLN A 48 6.75 14.01 9.85
N SER A 49 6.36 14.19 8.59
CA SER A 49 7.29 14.65 7.53
C SER A 49 7.52 16.16 7.62
N PRO A 50 8.76 16.63 7.35
CA PRO A 50 9.02 18.06 7.22
C PRO A 50 8.15 18.67 6.12
N ALA A 51 7.76 19.93 6.27
CA ALA A 51 6.86 20.64 5.34
C ALA A 51 7.42 20.91 3.92
N SER A 52 8.50 20.26 3.53
CA SER A 52 9.13 20.39 2.20
C SER A 52 9.54 19.02 1.66
N PRO A 53 9.16 18.68 0.43
CA PRO A 53 8.27 19.39 -0.48
C PRO A 53 6.82 19.45 0.05
N ALA A 54 6.06 20.42 -0.43
CA ALA A 54 4.66 20.58 -0.05
C ALA A 54 3.84 19.36 -0.51
N LEU A 55 3.55 18.46 0.44
CA LEU A 55 2.71 17.29 0.21
C LEU A 55 1.23 17.66 0.36
N ASP A 56 0.39 17.19 -0.55
CA ASP A 56 -1.05 17.37 -0.44
C ASP A 56 -1.69 16.18 0.32
N LYS A 57 -2.18 16.46 1.53
CA LYS A 57 -2.83 15.45 2.38
C LYS A 57 -4.07 14.83 1.73
N GLN A 58 -4.81 15.59 0.94
CA GLN A 58 -5.99 15.09 0.23
C GLN A 58 -5.60 14.06 -0.81
N THR A 59 -4.61 14.35 -1.63
CA THR A 59 -4.05 13.42 -2.62
C THR A 59 -3.53 12.15 -1.96
N ILE A 60 -2.79 12.26 -0.84
CA ILE A 60 -2.33 11.10 -0.07
C ILE A 60 -3.51 10.26 0.42
N THR A 61 -4.57 10.90 0.95
CA THR A 61 -5.75 10.20 1.45
C THR A 61 -6.42 9.37 0.36
N PHE A 62 -6.69 9.98 -0.80
CA PHE A 62 -7.33 9.26 -1.91
C PHE A 62 -6.42 8.20 -2.51
N ALA A 63 -5.13 8.48 -2.67
CA ALA A 63 -4.19 7.49 -3.18
C ALA A 63 -4.04 6.30 -2.22
N ALA A 64 -3.99 6.52 -0.92
CA ALA A 64 -3.95 5.45 0.08
C ALA A 64 -5.25 4.61 0.10
N LEU A 65 -6.42 5.24 -0.07
CA LEU A 65 -7.70 4.52 -0.17
C LEU A 65 -7.80 3.67 -1.43
N LEU A 66 -7.29 4.15 -2.55
CA LEU A 66 -7.55 3.60 -3.88
C LEU A 66 -6.38 2.79 -4.47
N HIS A 67 -5.24 2.67 -3.76
CA HIS A 67 -4.00 2.10 -4.32
C HIS A 67 -4.13 0.67 -4.84
N ASP A 68 -5.03 -0.13 -4.26
CA ASP A 68 -5.32 -1.52 -4.66
C ASP A 68 -6.52 -1.64 -5.61
N VAL A 69 -7.25 -0.54 -5.87
CA VAL A 69 -8.33 -0.53 -6.86
C VAL A 69 -7.72 -0.61 -8.26
N GLY A 70 -8.10 -1.65 -9.00
CA GLY A 70 -7.52 -1.89 -10.33
C GLY A 70 -6.18 -2.66 -10.32
N ASP A 71 -5.77 -3.26 -9.18
CA ASP A 71 -4.65 -4.21 -9.22
C ASP A 71 -4.97 -5.34 -10.20
N ARG A 72 -4.00 -5.64 -11.08
CA ARG A 72 -4.15 -6.66 -12.14
C ARG A 72 -4.61 -8.02 -11.65
N LYS A 73 -4.33 -8.37 -10.40
CA LYS A 73 -4.74 -9.64 -9.79
C LYS A 73 -6.27 -9.73 -9.59
N TYR A 74 -6.93 -8.59 -9.63
CA TYR A 74 -8.32 -8.46 -9.18
C TYR A 74 -9.22 -7.71 -10.16
N LEU A 75 -8.68 -7.28 -11.33
CA LEU A 75 -9.44 -6.63 -12.39
C LEU A 75 -10.58 -7.52 -12.87
N LYS A 76 -11.76 -6.93 -12.98
CA LYS A 76 -12.92 -7.58 -13.57
C LYS A 76 -12.89 -7.44 -15.10
N PRO A 77 -13.57 -8.34 -15.83
CA PRO A 77 -13.74 -8.18 -17.27
C PRO A 77 -14.34 -6.80 -17.61
N GLY A 78 -13.67 -6.06 -18.49
CA GLY A 78 -14.07 -4.72 -18.90
C GLY A 78 -13.52 -3.56 -18.06
N GLU A 79 -12.83 -3.83 -16.96
CA GLU A 79 -12.11 -2.80 -16.21
C GLU A 79 -10.72 -2.57 -16.81
N ASP A 80 -10.30 -1.30 -16.89
CA ASP A 80 -8.96 -0.89 -17.31
C ASP A 80 -8.21 -0.25 -16.13
N ALA A 81 -7.16 -0.93 -15.65
CA ALA A 81 -6.32 -0.44 -14.56
C ALA A 81 -5.75 0.96 -14.81
N SER A 82 -5.54 1.34 -16.07
CA SER A 82 -4.96 2.63 -16.42
C SER A 82 -5.87 3.82 -16.18
N THR A 83 -7.18 3.60 -16.06
CA THR A 83 -8.21 4.65 -15.95
C THR A 83 -9.22 4.43 -14.83
N LEU A 84 -9.25 3.24 -14.22
CA LEU A 84 -10.30 2.86 -13.27
C LEU A 84 -10.40 3.80 -12.09
N VAL A 85 -9.27 4.14 -11.46
CA VAL A 85 -9.23 5.03 -10.28
C VAL A 85 -9.75 6.43 -10.63
N SER A 86 -9.30 7.01 -11.76
CA SER A 86 -9.76 8.33 -12.18
C SER A 86 -11.25 8.33 -12.54
N THR A 87 -11.73 7.29 -13.22
CA THR A 87 -13.15 7.13 -13.56
C THR A 87 -14.01 7.05 -12.29
N VAL A 88 -13.59 6.25 -11.30
CA VAL A 88 -14.30 6.14 -10.03
C VAL A 88 -14.32 7.47 -9.29
N LEU A 89 -13.18 8.14 -9.13
CA LEU A 89 -13.12 9.43 -8.45
C LEU A 89 -14.01 10.48 -9.10
N GLN A 90 -14.00 10.61 -10.43
CA GLN A 90 -14.85 11.54 -11.15
C GLN A 90 -16.35 11.21 -10.98
N SER A 91 -16.71 9.92 -11.03
CA SER A 91 -18.10 9.48 -10.82
C SER A 91 -18.63 9.80 -9.42
N LEU A 92 -17.73 9.88 -8.43
CA LEU A 92 -18.06 10.25 -7.05
C LEU A 92 -18.02 11.75 -6.78
N GLY A 93 -17.58 12.56 -7.76
CA GLY A 93 -17.61 14.02 -7.73
C GLY A 93 -16.24 14.68 -7.51
N ALA A 94 -15.13 13.97 -7.71
CA ALA A 94 -13.80 14.59 -7.75
C ALA A 94 -13.62 15.38 -9.04
N ASP A 95 -12.81 16.45 -8.98
CA ASP A 95 -12.39 17.15 -10.19
C ASP A 95 -11.39 16.30 -11.01
N GLU A 96 -11.27 16.64 -12.28
CA GLU A 96 -10.46 15.89 -13.24
C GLU A 96 -8.97 15.89 -12.87
N ASN A 97 -8.44 17.00 -12.35
CA ASN A 97 -7.01 17.14 -12.02
C ASN A 97 -6.65 16.25 -10.82
N LEU A 98 -7.47 16.28 -9.77
CA LEU A 98 -7.31 15.40 -8.61
C LEU A 98 -7.41 13.94 -9.03
N ALA A 99 -8.41 13.58 -9.83
CA ALA A 99 -8.63 12.22 -10.28
C ALA A 99 -7.46 11.68 -11.11
N ALA A 100 -6.94 12.46 -12.05
CA ALA A 100 -5.77 12.10 -12.87
C ALA A 100 -4.50 11.96 -12.03
N ARG A 101 -4.26 12.88 -11.08
CA ARG A 101 -3.13 12.85 -10.15
C ARG A 101 -3.15 11.57 -9.30
N VAL A 102 -4.27 11.26 -8.68
CA VAL A 102 -4.44 10.07 -7.84
C VAL A 102 -4.28 8.79 -8.67
N GLN A 103 -4.86 8.73 -9.88
CA GLN A 103 -4.67 7.59 -10.81
C GLN A 103 -3.19 7.34 -11.10
N THR A 104 -2.44 8.41 -11.40
CA THR A 104 -1.00 8.32 -11.71
C THR A 104 -0.22 7.78 -10.50
N ILE A 105 -0.52 8.27 -9.31
CA ILE A 105 0.09 7.80 -8.06
C ILE A 105 -0.22 6.32 -7.84
N CYS A 106 -1.49 5.90 -7.92
CA CYS A 106 -1.89 4.50 -7.72
C CYS A 106 -1.16 3.54 -8.65
N LEU A 107 -0.97 3.90 -9.93
CA LEU A 107 -0.19 3.10 -10.88
C LEU A 107 1.29 2.96 -10.51
N GLY A 108 1.81 3.86 -9.69
CA GLY A 108 3.19 3.85 -9.21
C GLY A 108 3.42 3.05 -7.92
N VAL A 109 2.37 2.68 -7.17
CA VAL A 109 2.53 2.10 -5.81
C VAL A 109 3.12 0.69 -5.85
N SER A 110 2.73 -0.13 -6.82
CA SER A 110 3.05 -1.56 -6.87
C SER A 110 4.55 -1.87 -6.76
N TYR A 111 4.92 -2.77 -5.83
CA TYR A 111 6.26 -3.33 -5.71
C TYR A 111 6.79 -3.90 -7.03
N SER A 112 5.97 -4.68 -7.73
CA SER A 112 6.36 -5.30 -9.01
C SER A 112 6.64 -4.28 -10.10
N SER A 113 5.92 -3.16 -10.11
CA SER A 113 6.14 -2.06 -11.06
C SER A 113 7.48 -1.37 -10.80
N GLU A 114 7.84 -1.15 -9.54
CA GLU A 114 9.12 -0.54 -9.19
C GLU A 114 10.30 -1.45 -9.50
N VAL A 115 10.23 -2.73 -9.15
CA VAL A 115 11.31 -3.69 -9.46
C VAL A 115 11.55 -3.80 -10.97
N LYS A 116 10.48 -3.76 -11.78
CA LYS A 116 10.59 -3.81 -13.25
C LYS A 116 11.16 -2.53 -13.86
N ASN A 117 10.81 -1.38 -13.30
CA ASN A 117 11.25 -0.08 -13.85
C ASN A 117 11.47 0.96 -12.74
N PRO A 118 12.57 0.84 -11.98
CA PRO A 118 12.87 1.74 -10.88
C PRO A 118 13.12 3.20 -11.32
N ALA A 119 13.60 3.39 -12.56
CA ALA A 119 13.81 4.74 -13.10
C ALA A 119 12.49 5.49 -13.27
N ARG A 120 11.47 4.81 -13.82
CA ARG A 120 10.12 5.38 -13.97
C ARG A 120 9.55 5.78 -12.60
N VAL A 121 9.67 4.92 -11.59
CA VAL A 121 9.12 5.22 -10.26
C VAL A 121 9.84 6.41 -9.63
N ARG A 122 11.16 6.53 -9.78
CA ARG A 122 11.89 7.73 -9.33
C ARG A 122 11.41 9.00 -10.00
N SER A 123 11.16 8.98 -11.32
CA SER A 123 10.61 10.13 -12.04
C SER A 123 9.21 10.50 -11.56
N LEU A 124 8.36 9.49 -11.31
CA LEU A 124 7.01 9.72 -10.76
C LEU A 124 7.07 10.33 -9.35
N ILE A 125 7.97 9.88 -8.49
CA ILE A 125 8.15 10.46 -7.14
C ILE A 125 8.65 11.91 -7.22
N ALA A 126 9.51 12.25 -8.18
CA ALA A 126 9.96 13.60 -8.38
C ALA A 126 8.83 14.56 -8.81
N GLU A 127 7.86 14.05 -9.59
CA GLU A 127 6.69 14.81 -10.07
C GLU A 127 5.52 14.77 -9.04
N TYR A 128 5.32 13.63 -8.39
CA TYR A 128 4.25 13.36 -7.42
C TYR A 128 4.84 12.84 -6.11
N PRO A 129 5.35 13.69 -5.22
CA PRO A 129 6.06 13.27 -4.02
C PRO A 129 5.17 12.49 -3.03
N GLU A 130 3.85 12.64 -3.11
CA GLU A 130 2.89 11.85 -2.33
C GLU A 130 2.99 10.35 -2.62
N LEU A 131 3.47 9.96 -3.82
CA LEU A 131 3.72 8.55 -4.15
C LEU A 131 4.70 7.90 -3.19
N ALA A 132 5.75 8.62 -2.75
CA ALA A 132 6.70 8.11 -1.77
C ALA A 132 6.02 7.74 -0.45
N VAL A 133 5.09 8.58 0.02
CA VAL A 133 4.34 8.38 1.26
C VAL A 133 3.44 7.15 1.17
N VAL A 134 2.70 7.02 0.06
CA VAL A 134 1.76 5.91 -0.13
C VAL A 134 2.50 4.59 -0.35
N GLN A 135 3.60 4.59 -1.12
CA GLN A 135 4.46 3.42 -1.27
C GLN A 135 5.02 2.92 0.07
N ASP A 136 5.55 3.83 0.88
CA ASP A 136 6.10 3.48 2.19
C ASP A 136 5.00 2.93 3.11
N ALA A 137 3.83 3.53 3.11
CA ALA A 137 2.69 3.08 3.90
C ALA A 137 2.24 1.66 3.54
N ASP A 138 2.08 1.36 2.25
CA ASP A 138 1.73 0.02 1.77
C ASP A 138 2.81 -1.01 2.15
N ARG A 139 4.08 -0.70 1.92
CA ARG A 139 5.19 -1.60 2.27
C ARG A 139 5.33 -1.82 3.77
N LEU A 140 5.09 -0.80 4.57
CA LEU A 140 5.06 -0.94 6.02
C LEU A 140 3.98 -1.91 6.48
N ASP A 141 2.81 -1.94 5.85
CA ASP A 141 1.75 -2.91 6.17
C ASP A 141 2.12 -4.35 5.76
N ALA A 142 3.07 -4.52 4.84
CA ALA A 142 3.57 -5.81 4.43
C ALA A 142 4.69 -6.38 5.34
N ILE A 143 5.19 -5.62 6.32
CA ILE A 143 6.28 -6.03 7.22
C ILE A 143 5.90 -5.90 8.70
N GLY A 144 6.73 -6.47 9.57
CA GLY A 144 6.46 -6.56 11.02
C GLY A 144 5.40 -7.61 11.34
N ALA A 145 4.81 -7.55 12.53
CA ALA A 145 3.82 -8.53 13.00
C ALA A 145 2.59 -8.64 12.08
N VAL A 146 2.11 -7.52 11.54
CA VAL A 146 1.02 -7.51 10.56
C VAL A 146 1.45 -8.19 9.27
N GLY A 147 2.65 -7.91 8.79
CA GLY A 147 3.22 -8.52 7.59
C GLY A 147 3.37 -10.03 7.70
N VAL A 148 3.82 -10.53 8.85
CA VAL A 148 3.86 -11.98 9.16
C VAL A 148 2.47 -12.59 9.00
N GLY A 149 1.45 -12.05 9.69
CA GLY A 149 0.07 -12.53 9.58
C GLY A 149 -0.47 -12.49 8.15
N ARG A 150 -0.25 -11.38 7.43
CA ARG A 150 -0.67 -11.24 6.03
C ARG A 150 0.00 -12.26 5.11
N CYS A 151 1.29 -12.54 5.29
CA CYS A 151 2.01 -13.50 4.46
C CYS A 151 1.43 -14.91 4.58
N PHE A 152 1.20 -15.39 5.80
CA PHE A 152 0.57 -16.70 6.03
C PHE A 152 -0.88 -16.74 5.53
N THR A 153 -1.65 -15.68 5.78
CA THR A 153 -3.04 -15.58 5.28
C THR A 153 -3.09 -15.66 3.76
N PHE A 154 -2.23 -14.92 3.06
CA PHE A 154 -2.16 -14.95 1.59
C PHE A 154 -1.74 -16.32 1.07
N GLY A 155 -0.72 -16.95 1.67
CA GLY A 155 -0.26 -18.28 1.32
C GLY A 155 -1.37 -19.32 1.44
N GLY A 156 -2.10 -19.32 2.55
CA GLY A 156 -3.22 -20.19 2.80
C GLY A 156 -4.42 -19.97 1.88
N ALA A 157 -4.82 -18.68 1.67
CA ALA A 157 -5.98 -18.34 0.84
C ALA A 157 -5.79 -18.69 -0.64
N LYS A 158 -4.57 -18.61 -1.16
CA LYS A 158 -4.27 -18.94 -2.57
C LYS A 158 -3.91 -20.43 -2.75
N GLY A 159 -3.74 -21.21 -1.67
CA GLY A 159 -3.30 -22.61 -1.71
C GLY A 159 -1.92 -22.80 -2.35
N ALA A 160 -1.13 -21.72 -2.43
CA ALA A 160 0.08 -21.65 -3.25
C ALA A 160 1.37 -21.78 -2.44
N ARG A 161 1.31 -21.76 -1.09
CA ARG A 161 2.49 -21.79 -0.23
C ARG A 161 2.25 -22.60 1.02
N SER A 162 3.23 -23.44 1.37
CA SER A 162 3.35 -24.00 2.71
C SER A 162 3.71 -22.91 3.72
N MET A 163 3.73 -23.28 5.01
CA MET A 163 4.21 -22.38 6.04
C MET A 163 5.71 -22.07 5.85
N ASP A 164 6.50 -23.09 5.52
CA ASP A 164 7.94 -22.93 5.25
C ASP A 164 8.22 -22.05 4.03
N ASP A 165 7.47 -22.22 2.93
CA ASP A 165 7.58 -21.32 1.77
C ASP A 165 7.22 -19.88 2.15
N SER A 166 6.35 -19.67 3.13
CA SER A 166 6.02 -18.34 3.63
C SER A 166 7.19 -17.73 4.40
N ILE A 167 7.94 -18.53 5.18
CA ILE A 167 9.17 -18.11 5.85
C ILE A 167 10.26 -17.78 4.83
N LEU A 168 10.47 -18.62 3.82
CA LEU A 168 11.41 -18.32 2.73
C LEU A 168 11.07 -17.00 2.04
N HIS A 169 9.79 -16.72 1.86
CA HIS A 169 9.35 -15.45 1.28
C HIS A 169 9.70 -14.21 2.14
N PHE A 170 9.86 -14.37 3.45
CA PHE A 170 10.34 -13.28 4.29
C PHE A 170 11.75 -12.84 3.89
N GLU A 171 12.66 -13.78 3.62
CA GLU A 171 14.02 -13.51 3.16
C GLU A 171 14.05 -12.99 1.72
N GLU A 172 13.25 -13.59 0.83
CA GLU A 172 13.24 -13.25 -0.58
C GLU A 172 12.75 -11.82 -0.83
N LYS A 173 11.76 -11.36 -0.04
CA LYS A 173 11.08 -10.10 -0.31
C LYS A 173 10.92 -9.20 0.91
N LEU A 174 10.36 -9.70 2.02
CA LEU A 174 9.82 -8.81 3.05
C LEU A 174 10.92 -8.03 3.78
N VAL A 175 12.03 -8.67 4.16
CA VAL A 175 13.18 -7.98 4.79
C VAL A 175 13.85 -6.96 3.85
N LYS A 176 13.74 -7.16 2.53
CA LYS A 176 14.30 -6.22 1.54
C LYS A 176 13.49 -4.93 1.40
N LEU A 177 12.23 -4.92 1.86
CA LEU A 177 11.37 -3.74 1.78
C LEU A 177 11.90 -2.57 2.61
N GLU A 178 12.64 -2.82 3.69
CA GLU A 178 13.31 -1.77 4.46
C GLU A 178 14.19 -0.90 3.57
N GLY A 179 15.02 -1.51 2.73
CA GLY A 179 15.91 -0.81 1.80
C GLY A 179 15.19 -0.08 0.66
N MET A 180 13.88 -0.28 0.52
CA MET A 180 13.06 0.34 -0.52
C MET A 180 12.23 1.52 -0.02
N MET A 181 12.30 1.89 1.25
CA MET A 181 11.60 3.05 1.79
C MET A 181 12.17 4.36 1.24
N LYS A 182 11.29 5.33 1.03
CA LYS A 182 11.60 6.61 0.39
C LYS A 182 11.71 7.75 1.40
N THR A 183 10.78 7.76 2.38
CA THR A 183 10.71 8.80 3.41
C THR A 183 11.57 8.43 4.62
N GLU A 184 12.10 9.42 5.34
CA GLU A 184 12.90 9.16 6.54
C GLU A 184 12.05 8.47 7.63
N ILE A 185 10.80 8.90 7.80
CA ILE A 185 9.87 8.29 8.74
C ILE A 185 9.54 6.83 8.33
N GLY A 186 9.34 6.58 7.04
CA GLY A 186 9.15 5.23 6.51
C GLY A 186 10.35 4.32 6.80
N LYS A 187 11.58 4.80 6.61
CA LYS A 187 12.81 4.06 6.92
C LYS A 187 12.95 3.73 8.40
N GLU A 188 12.65 4.69 9.28
CA GLU A 188 12.68 4.48 10.73
C GLU A 188 11.69 3.39 11.15
N MET A 189 10.44 3.51 10.70
CA MET A 189 9.39 2.54 10.99
C MET A 189 9.71 1.16 10.41
N ALA A 190 10.31 1.10 9.22
CA ALA A 190 10.67 -0.15 8.56
C ALA A 190 11.75 -0.90 9.31
N ARG A 191 12.80 -0.23 9.80
CA ARG A 191 13.84 -0.85 10.64
C ARG A 191 13.25 -1.62 11.82
N GLU A 192 12.32 -1.01 12.56
CA GLU A 192 11.65 -1.66 13.68
C GLU A 192 10.79 -2.85 13.25
N ARG A 193 10.12 -2.75 12.11
CA ARG A 193 9.27 -3.82 11.60
C ARG A 193 10.07 -4.98 11.03
N THR A 194 11.17 -4.70 10.32
CA THR A 194 12.10 -5.73 9.83
C THR A 194 12.73 -6.50 10.97
N LYS A 195 13.15 -5.83 12.04
CA LYS A 195 13.66 -6.48 13.24
C LYS A 195 12.66 -7.50 13.82
N ARG A 196 11.36 -7.15 13.83
CA ARG A 196 10.31 -8.08 14.30
C ARG A 196 10.18 -9.31 13.41
N ILE A 197 10.32 -9.17 12.09
CA ILE A 197 10.32 -10.31 11.16
C ILE A 197 11.52 -11.21 11.45
N LEU A 198 12.72 -10.64 11.58
CA LEU A 198 13.94 -11.42 11.85
C LEU A 198 13.82 -12.17 13.18
N THR A 199 13.33 -11.53 14.25
CA THR A 199 13.07 -12.19 15.53
C THR A 199 12.03 -13.31 15.39
N PHE A 200 10.97 -13.12 14.59
CA PHE A 200 9.98 -14.16 14.34
C PHE A 200 10.59 -15.35 13.59
N MET A 201 11.49 -15.11 12.64
CA MET A 201 12.20 -16.18 11.92
C MET A 201 13.14 -16.98 12.84
N GLU A 202 13.80 -16.29 13.80
CA GLU A 202 14.59 -16.96 14.83
C GLU A 202 13.72 -17.92 15.67
N TRP A 203 12.57 -17.44 16.17
CA TRP A 203 11.62 -18.28 16.92
C TRP A 203 11.10 -19.45 16.08
N TRP A 204 10.79 -19.18 14.80
CA TRP A 204 10.35 -20.24 13.90
C TRP A 204 11.40 -21.34 13.75
N GLN A 205 12.66 -20.96 13.58
CA GLN A 205 13.77 -21.90 13.45
C GLN A 205 13.98 -22.73 14.74
N ASP A 206 13.84 -22.11 15.90
CA ASP A 206 13.94 -22.79 17.20
C ASP A 206 12.82 -23.82 17.41
N GLU A 207 11.61 -23.51 16.96
CA GLU A 207 10.42 -24.36 17.18
C GLU A 207 10.24 -25.41 16.08
N ALA A 208 10.46 -25.07 14.82
CA ALA A 208 10.21 -25.93 13.66
C ALA A 208 11.47 -26.63 13.12
N GLY A 209 12.66 -26.18 13.55
CA GLY A 209 13.93 -26.63 12.99
C GLY A 209 14.31 -25.91 11.69
N PRO A 210 15.46 -26.28 11.07
CA PRO A 210 15.93 -25.65 9.85
C PRO A 210 14.98 -25.94 8.69
N ILE A 211 14.64 -24.90 7.93
CA ILE A 211 13.82 -25.03 6.71
C ILE A 211 14.66 -25.75 5.66
N SER A 212 14.17 -26.89 5.19
CA SER A 212 14.77 -27.60 4.06
C SER A 212 14.42 -26.87 2.77
N ALA A 213 15.44 -26.38 2.05
CA ALA A 213 15.29 -25.74 0.75
C ALA A 213 14.92 -26.76 -0.33
#